data_f9f31a263ff80a16dfdf15c2dc7f0246
#
_entry.id   f9f31a263ff80a16dfdf15c2dc7f0246
#
_cell.length_a   1.000
_cell.length_b   1.000
_cell.length_c   1.000
_cell.angle_alpha   90.00
_cell.angle_beta   90.00
_cell.angle_gamma   90.00
#
_symmetry.space_group_name_H-M   'P 1'
#
loop_
_entity.id
_entity.type
_entity.pdbx_description
1 polymer ?
#
loop_
_entity_poly.entity_id
_entity_poly.type
_entity_poly.pdbx_seq_one_letter_code
_entity_poly.pdbx_strand_id
1 'polypeptide(L)'
;MKVTLTDLSDIENLKKNLTDKTRVVYFETPCNPTLKLLDIELIAKTAHAFNPDIRVIVDNTFCTPYLQRPLELGADVVVHSATKYLNGHGDVIAGIVVGKADFISQCRMFGLKDMTGAVLSPFDAFLMARGLKTLDIRMERHCANAQKVAAFFTSHPAVAKVYYPGLDTFPGHEIAAKQMKLPGGMISIELKADRAAVAAALNKLQLCTIAVSLGDAETLVEHPATMTHSTYSAEELAAAGISEGLVRISVGLEDPEDIIDDFKTVLDTL
;
A
#
# COMPACT_ATOMS: atom_id res chain seq x y z
N MET A 1 -7.49 3.59 -25.19
CA MET A 1 -6.21 3.13 -24.64
C MET A 1 -6.27 1.61 -24.49
N LYS A 2 -5.19 0.88 -24.85
CA LYS A 2 -5.07 -0.55 -24.57
C LYS A 2 -4.27 -0.73 -23.27
N VAL A 3 -4.79 -1.51 -22.33
CA VAL A 3 -4.13 -1.84 -21.07
C VAL A 3 -3.76 -3.32 -21.09
N THR A 4 -2.55 -3.64 -20.63
CA THR A 4 -2.10 -5.02 -20.38
C THR A 4 -1.78 -5.14 -18.88
N LEU A 5 -2.47 -6.04 -18.20
CA LEU A 5 -2.17 -6.40 -16.81
C LEU A 5 -1.13 -7.52 -16.81
N THR A 6 -0.09 -7.38 -16.00
CA THR A 6 1.01 -8.34 -15.92
C THR A 6 1.68 -8.28 -14.55
N ASP A 7 2.26 -9.41 -14.12
CA ASP A 7 3.04 -9.48 -12.89
C ASP A 7 4.46 -8.97 -13.15
N LEU A 8 4.78 -7.80 -12.56
CA LEU A 8 6.08 -7.15 -12.69
C LEU A 8 7.13 -7.65 -11.69
N SER A 9 6.80 -8.62 -10.83
CA SER A 9 7.82 -9.26 -9.98
C SER A 9 8.80 -10.12 -10.79
N ASP A 10 8.36 -10.62 -11.94
CA ASP A 10 9.24 -11.20 -12.96
C ASP A 10 9.46 -10.18 -14.07
N ILE A 11 10.68 -9.67 -14.16
CA ILE A 11 11.06 -8.66 -15.15
C ILE A 11 10.90 -9.13 -16.61
N GLU A 12 10.94 -10.43 -16.85
CA GLU A 12 10.73 -11.00 -18.18
C GLU A 12 9.28 -10.78 -18.66
N ASN A 13 8.33 -10.72 -17.73
CA ASN A 13 6.96 -10.36 -18.07
C ASN A 13 6.85 -8.92 -18.57
N LEU A 14 7.60 -7.97 -17.98
CA LEU A 14 7.67 -6.61 -18.48
C LEU A 14 8.23 -6.63 -19.92
N LYS A 15 9.40 -7.24 -20.12
CA LYS A 15 10.07 -7.28 -21.43
C LYS A 15 9.18 -7.86 -22.54
N LYS A 16 8.43 -8.93 -22.24
CA LYS A 16 7.50 -9.57 -23.20
C LYS A 16 6.32 -8.68 -23.59
N ASN A 17 5.88 -7.80 -22.70
CA ASN A 17 4.70 -6.95 -22.90
C ASN A 17 5.02 -5.55 -23.43
N LEU A 18 6.30 -5.14 -23.44
CA LEU A 18 6.71 -3.88 -24.03
C LEU A 18 6.56 -3.92 -25.55
N THR A 19 6.03 -2.85 -26.13
CA THR A 19 5.85 -2.66 -27.58
C THR A 19 6.15 -1.20 -27.95
N ASP A 20 6.32 -0.91 -29.24
CA ASP A 20 6.51 0.47 -29.75
C ASP A 20 5.33 1.40 -29.42
N LYS A 21 4.17 0.83 -29.04
CA LYS A 21 2.98 1.57 -28.62
C LYS A 21 2.91 1.79 -27.13
N THR A 22 3.80 1.18 -26.33
CA THR A 22 3.83 1.37 -24.87
C THR A 22 4.23 2.80 -24.56
N ARG A 23 3.48 3.46 -23.69
CA ARG A 23 3.70 4.85 -23.27
C ARG A 23 3.86 4.98 -21.75
N VAL A 24 3.28 4.02 -21.01
CA VAL A 24 3.26 4.06 -19.55
C VAL A 24 3.47 2.65 -19.01
N VAL A 25 4.32 2.54 -17.98
CA VAL A 25 4.38 1.42 -17.05
C VAL A 25 3.93 1.95 -15.70
N TYR A 26 2.81 1.44 -15.21
CA TYR A 26 2.21 1.87 -13.95
C TYR A 26 2.16 0.70 -12.97
N PHE A 27 2.62 0.92 -11.74
CA PHE A 27 2.55 -0.09 -10.68
C PHE A 27 2.55 0.55 -9.29
N GLU A 28 2.15 -0.25 -8.29
CA GLU A 28 2.26 0.10 -6.88
C GLU A 28 3.28 -0.82 -6.18
N THR A 29 3.99 -0.29 -5.20
CA THR A 29 4.91 -1.08 -4.36
C THR A 29 5.12 -0.40 -3.00
N PRO A 30 4.83 -1.11 -1.86
CA PRO A 30 4.22 -2.45 -1.73
C PRO A 30 2.80 -2.54 -2.30
N CYS A 31 2.42 -3.70 -2.86
CA CYS A 31 1.10 -3.91 -3.46
C CYS A 31 0.02 -4.16 -2.40
N ASN A 32 -1.17 -3.60 -2.59
CA ASN A 32 -2.34 -3.85 -1.75
C ASN A 32 -3.13 -5.08 -2.27
N PRO A 33 -3.55 -6.04 -1.43
CA PRO A 33 -3.29 -6.15 0.01
C PRO A 33 -2.09 -7.05 0.38
N THR A 34 -1.43 -7.68 -0.58
CA THR A 34 -0.45 -8.75 -0.37
C THR A 34 0.95 -8.26 0.03
N LEU A 35 1.18 -6.95 0.02
CA LEU A 35 2.45 -6.26 0.29
C LEU A 35 3.61 -6.69 -0.61
N LYS A 36 3.32 -7.32 -1.75
CA LYS A 36 4.34 -7.73 -2.71
C LYS A 36 5.19 -6.52 -3.13
N LEU A 37 6.50 -6.70 -3.12
CA LEU A 37 7.46 -5.66 -3.49
C LEU A 37 7.92 -5.82 -4.93
N LEU A 38 8.04 -4.68 -5.61
CA LEU A 38 8.57 -4.57 -6.96
C LEU A 38 9.83 -3.71 -6.95
N ASP A 39 10.88 -4.14 -7.63
CA ASP A 39 12.14 -3.38 -7.74
C ASP A 39 11.96 -2.21 -8.72
N ILE A 40 11.80 -1.02 -8.17
CA ILE A 40 11.53 0.21 -8.94
C ILE A 40 12.66 0.49 -9.93
N GLU A 41 13.91 0.38 -9.48
CA GLU A 41 15.08 0.68 -10.30
C GLU A 41 15.20 -0.28 -11.49
N LEU A 42 14.99 -1.58 -11.25
CA LEU A 42 15.05 -2.60 -12.30
C LEU A 42 13.94 -2.38 -13.35
N ILE A 43 12.72 -2.09 -12.90
CA ILE A 43 11.59 -1.83 -13.79
C ILE A 43 11.84 -0.57 -14.61
N ALA A 44 12.27 0.53 -13.98
CA ALA A 44 12.53 1.81 -14.65
C ALA A 44 13.65 1.65 -15.69
N LYS A 45 14.77 1.06 -15.32
CA LYS A 45 15.88 0.77 -16.24
C LYS A 45 15.45 -0.08 -17.45
N THR A 46 14.63 -1.11 -17.20
CA THR A 46 14.14 -1.99 -18.26
C THR A 46 13.20 -1.26 -19.22
N ALA A 47 12.28 -0.48 -18.72
CA ALA A 47 11.34 0.29 -19.53
C ALA A 47 12.08 1.35 -20.38
N HIS A 48 12.97 2.12 -19.78
CA HIS A 48 13.72 3.19 -20.46
C HIS A 48 14.77 2.64 -21.44
N ALA A 49 15.35 1.48 -21.18
CA ALA A 49 16.24 0.81 -22.13
C ALA A 49 15.49 0.36 -23.40
N PHE A 50 14.23 -0.01 -23.29
CA PHE A 50 13.39 -0.34 -24.44
C PHE A 50 12.97 0.94 -25.22
N ASN A 51 12.46 1.94 -24.52
CA ASN A 51 12.12 3.24 -25.10
C ASN A 51 12.18 4.32 -24.00
N PRO A 52 13.09 5.32 -24.12
CA PRO A 52 13.23 6.38 -23.11
C PRO A 52 12.01 7.30 -22.96
N ASP A 53 11.05 7.26 -23.90
CA ASP A 53 9.81 8.04 -23.82
C ASP A 53 8.71 7.33 -22.99
N ILE A 54 8.92 6.09 -22.57
CA ILE A 54 7.99 5.40 -21.66
C ILE A 54 8.06 6.08 -20.29
N ARG A 55 6.91 6.46 -19.77
CA ARG A 55 6.82 6.99 -18.40
C ARG A 55 6.58 5.86 -17.41
N VAL A 56 7.48 5.77 -16.43
CA VAL A 56 7.34 4.87 -15.29
C VAL A 56 6.67 5.63 -14.16
N ILE A 57 5.47 5.18 -13.80
CA ILE A 57 4.62 5.79 -12.77
C ILE A 57 4.49 4.83 -11.61
N VAL A 58 4.84 5.30 -10.41
CA VAL A 58 4.79 4.49 -9.19
C VAL A 58 3.74 5.06 -8.24
N ASP A 59 2.79 4.23 -7.84
CA ASP A 59 1.96 4.52 -6.67
C ASP A 59 2.76 4.22 -5.40
N ASN A 60 3.07 5.27 -4.64
CA ASN A 60 3.90 5.23 -3.45
C ASN A 60 3.10 5.49 -2.17
N THR A 61 1.80 5.24 -2.19
CA THR A 61 0.87 5.55 -1.10
C THR A 61 1.29 4.91 0.21
N PHE A 62 1.68 3.63 0.20
CA PHE A 62 2.03 2.89 1.44
C PHE A 62 3.34 3.36 2.08
N CYS A 63 4.28 3.82 1.27
CA CYS A 63 5.61 4.22 1.75
C CYS A 63 5.70 5.70 2.08
N THR A 64 4.97 6.58 1.41
CA THR A 64 5.19 8.03 1.46
C THR A 64 6.61 8.43 1.00
N PRO A 65 6.92 9.70 0.77
CA PRO A 65 8.28 10.12 0.44
C PRO A 65 9.26 9.99 1.63
N TYR A 66 8.75 9.70 2.82
CA TYR A 66 9.57 9.47 4.00
C TYR A 66 10.28 8.11 3.96
N LEU A 67 9.57 7.06 3.53
CA LEU A 67 10.12 5.70 3.48
C LEU A 67 10.73 5.32 2.14
N GLN A 68 10.18 5.83 1.02
CA GLN A 68 10.61 5.43 -0.32
C GLN A 68 10.50 6.61 -1.30
N ARG A 69 11.52 6.80 -2.15
CA ARG A 69 11.62 7.91 -3.09
C ARG A 69 11.78 7.41 -4.53
N PRO A 70 10.68 7.04 -5.19
CA PRO A 70 10.74 6.40 -6.52
C PRO A 70 11.43 7.23 -7.61
N LEU A 71 11.38 8.57 -7.54
CA LEU A 71 12.09 9.43 -8.52
C LEU A 71 13.62 9.25 -8.45
N GLU A 72 14.17 9.02 -7.25
CA GLU A 72 15.60 8.76 -7.06
C GLU A 72 16.01 7.37 -7.57
N LEU A 73 15.01 6.46 -7.75
CA LEU A 73 15.18 5.11 -8.28
C LEU A 73 14.86 5.00 -9.77
N GLY A 74 14.66 6.13 -10.44
CA GLY A 74 14.45 6.18 -11.89
C GLY A 74 13.00 6.23 -12.37
N ALA A 75 12.01 6.27 -11.48
CA ALA A 75 10.63 6.56 -11.88
C ALA A 75 10.50 8.00 -12.41
N ASP A 76 9.56 8.23 -13.32
CA ASP A 76 9.30 9.56 -13.89
C ASP A 76 8.23 10.33 -13.12
N VAL A 77 7.28 9.59 -12.56
CA VAL A 77 6.11 10.14 -11.86
C VAL A 77 5.81 9.28 -10.63
N VAL A 78 5.47 9.96 -9.54
CA VAL A 78 4.98 9.33 -8.31
C VAL A 78 3.57 9.81 -8.04
N VAL A 79 2.68 8.87 -7.72
CA VAL A 79 1.33 9.15 -7.27
C VAL A 79 1.16 8.73 -5.82
N HIS A 80 0.33 9.46 -5.10
CA HIS A 80 -0.10 9.14 -3.76
C HIS A 80 -1.61 9.33 -3.62
N SER A 81 -2.29 8.36 -3.02
CA SER A 81 -3.52 8.66 -2.32
C SER A 81 -3.17 9.47 -1.06
N ALA A 82 -3.27 10.79 -1.17
CA ALA A 82 -2.93 11.67 -0.05
C ALA A 82 -3.96 11.59 1.09
N THR A 83 -5.12 10.96 0.84
CA THR A 83 -6.11 10.50 1.81
C THR A 83 -5.49 9.67 2.94
N LYS A 84 -4.39 8.93 2.64
CA LYS A 84 -3.75 7.97 3.52
C LYS A 84 -2.70 8.65 4.40
N TYR A 85 -1.54 8.03 4.58
CA TYR A 85 -0.45 8.50 5.45
C TYR A 85 -0.05 9.97 5.27
N LEU A 86 -0.15 10.55 4.06
CA LEU A 86 0.24 11.96 3.86
C LEU A 86 -0.63 12.90 4.67
N ASN A 87 -1.95 12.71 4.65
CA ASN A 87 -2.86 13.38 5.57
C ASN A 87 -2.80 12.75 6.97
N GLY A 88 -3.02 11.43 7.06
CA GLY A 88 -2.82 10.60 8.25
C GLY A 88 -3.82 10.81 9.39
N HIS A 89 -5.01 11.36 9.09
CA HIS A 89 -6.04 11.70 10.08
C HIS A 89 -7.46 11.27 9.66
N GLY A 90 -7.62 10.53 8.56
CA GLY A 90 -8.91 9.99 8.12
C GLY A 90 -9.98 10.99 7.68
N ASP A 91 -9.65 12.27 7.57
CA ASP A 91 -10.59 13.39 7.45
C ASP A 91 -10.56 14.12 6.08
N VAL A 92 -9.72 13.66 5.12
CA VAL A 92 -9.57 14.26 3.78
C VAL A 92 -9.49 13.19 2.71
N ILE A 93 -10.12 13.43 1.56
CA ILE A 93 -9.93 12.66 0.33
C ILE A 93 -9.15 13.52 -0.66
N ALA A 94 -7.92 13.11 -0.98
CA ALA A 94 -7.05 13.85 -1.87
C ALA A 94 -6.05 12.95 -2.61
N GLY A 95 -5.51 13.44 -3.73
CA GLY A 95 -4.43 12.82 -4.48
C GLY A 95 -3.29 13.80 -4.73
N ILE A 96 -2.07 13.30 -4.76
CA ILE A 96 -0.88 14.07 -5.12
C ILE A 96 -0.13 13.36 -6.24
N VAL A 97 0.30 14.13 -7.23
CA VAL A 97 1.18 13.67 -8.31
C VAL A 97 2.46 14.48 -8.28
N VAL A 98 3.60 13.80 -8.30
CA VAL A 98 4.94 14.40 -8.29
C VAL A 98 5.72 13.93 -9.51
N GLY A 99 6.42 14.83 -10.16
CA GLY A 99 7.22 14.55 -11.36
C GLY A 99 7.87 15.79 -11.92
N LYS A 100 8.40 15.71 -13.14
CA LYS A 100 9.01 16.85 -13.83
C LYS A 100 8.00 17.98 -14.07
N ALA A 101 8.47 19.22 -14.00
CA ALA A 101 7.61 20.42 -14.05
C ALA A 101 6.73 20.52 -15.30
N ASP A 102 7.23 20.13 -16.46
CA ASP A 102 6.48 20.11 -17.74
C ASP A 102 5.31 19.14 -17.71
N PHE A 103 5.53 17.92 -17.19
CA PHE A 103 4.49 16.92 -17.01
C PHE A 103 3.44 17.37 -15.99
N ILE A 104 3.86 17.90 -14.85
CA ILE A 104 2.95 18.41 -13.83
C ILE A 104 2.15 19.60 -14.34
N SER A 105 2.75 20.47 -15.16
CA SER A 105 2.03 21.55 -15.82
C SER A 105 0.93 21.03 -16.77
N GLN A 106 1.20 19.96 -17.53
CA GLN A 106 0.17 19.31 -18.35
C GLN A 106 -0.96 18.72 -17.50
N CYS A 107 -0.62 18.03 -16.39
CA CYS A 107 -1.63 17.51 -15.47
C CYS A 107 -2.53 18.64 -14.93
N ARG A 108 -1.96 19.76 -14.54
CA ARG A 108 -2.70 20.89 -14.00
C ARG A 108 -3.55 21.61 -15.05
N MET A 109 -2.94 21.95 -16.17
CA MET A 109 -3.61 22.82 -17.16
C MET A 109 -4.59 22.04 -18.02
N PHE A 110 -4.18 20.89 -18.55
CA PHE A 110 -5.05 20.07 -19.38
C PHE A 110 -5.91 19.11 -18.52
N GLY A 111 -5.30 18.32 -17.63
CA GLY A 111 -6.01 17.28 -16.87
C GLY A 111 -7.03 17.88 -15.89
N LEU A 112 -6.59 18.77 -15.01
CA LEU A 112 -7.46 19.34 -13.98
C LEU A 112 -8.30 20.48 -14.51
N LYS A 113 -7.67 21.52 -15.08
CA LYS A 113 -8.37 22.74 -15.50
C LYS A 113 -9.33 22.50 -16.67
N ASP A 114 -8.84 21.89 -17.77
CA ASP A 114 -9.61 21.82 -19.01
C ASP A 114 -10.52 20.59 -19.10
N MET A 115 -10.12 19.43 -18.50
CA MET A 115 -10.86 18.18 -18.61
C MET A 115 -11.84 17.94 -17.47
N THR A 116 -11.43 18.16 -16.21
CA THR A 116 -12.26 17.76 -15.05
C THR A 116 -12.81 18.95 -14.28
N GLY A 117 -12.12 20.09 -14.25
CA GLY A 117 -12.45 21.21 -13.38
C GLY A 117 -12.31 20.93 -11.89
N ALA A 118 -11.74 19.77 -11.53
CA ALA A 118 -11.61 19.35 -10.14
C ALA A 118 -10.56 20.19 -9.41
N VAL A 119 -10.92 20.70 -8.23
CA VAL A 119 -10.05 21.51 -7.37
C VAL A 119 -10.18 21.00 -5.94
N LEU A 120 -9.04 20.78 -5.28
CA LEU A 120 -9.04 20.52 -3.85
C LEU A 120 -9.56 21.75 -3.09
N SER A 121 -10.46 21.55 -2.12
CA SER A 121 -10.97 22.68 -1.34
C SER A 121 -9.83 23.33 -0.53
N PRO A 122 -9.89 24.65 -0.28
CA PRO A 122 -8.89 25.31 0.57
C PRO A 122 -8.80 24.73 1.99
N PHE A 123 -9.91 24.24 2.52
CA PHE A 123 -9.95 23.60 3.84
C PHE A 123 -9.23 22.26 3.83
N ASP A 124 -9.50 21.42 2.83
CA ASP A 124 -8.79 20.14 2.67
C ASP A 124 -7.29 20.36 2.44
N ALA A 125 -6.93 21.36 1.63
CA ALA A 125 -5.54 21.74 1.40
C ALA A 125 -4.85 22.20 2.71
N PHE A 126 -5.56 22.89 3.58
CA PHE A 126 -5.07 23.28 4.90
C PHE A 126 -4.85 22.06 5.80
N LEU A 127 -5.82 21.14 5.87
CA LEU A 127 -5.70 19.90 6.65
C LEU A 127 -4.52 19.06 6.14
N MET A 128 -4.37 18.91 4.83
CA MET A 128 -3.22 18.24 4.21
C MET A 128 -1.88 18.86 4.60
N ALA A 129 -1.77 20.19 4.50
CA ALA A 129 -0.56 20.91 4.87
C ALA A 129 -0.24 20.75 6.38
N ARG A 130 -1.27 20.65 7.23
CA ARG A 130 -1.14 20.38 8.65
C ARG A 130 -0.67 18.95 8.92
N GLY A 131 -1.31 17.94 8.28
CA GLY A 131 -0.95 16.52 8.41
C GLY A 131 0.51 16.25 8.02
N LEU A 132 0.98 16.88 6.95
CA LEU A 132 2.36 16.72 6.46
C LEU A 132 3.43 17.16 7.49
N LYS A 133 3.12 18.07 8.42
CA LYS A 133 4.08 18.56 9.42
C LYS A 133 4.52 17.49 10.43
N THR A 134 3.77 16.41 10.55
CA THR A 134 4.06 15.31 11.47
C THR A 134 4.30 13.98 10.74
N LEU A 135 4.46 14.02 9.44
CA LEU A 135 4.58 12.81 8.61
C LEU A 135 5.73 11.92 9.07
N ASP A 136 6.91 12.47 9.29
CA ASP A 136 8.11 11.75 9.71
C ASP A 136 7.91 11.04 11.06
N ILE A 137 7.44 11.76 12.06
CA ILE A 137 7.17 11.24 13.41
C ILE A 137 6.12 10.13 13.36
N ARG A 138 5.04 10.35 12.60
CA ARG A 138 3.98 9.33 12.43
C ARG A 138 4.50 8.09 11.73
N MET A 139 5.25 8.24 10.63
CA MET A 139 5.79 7.10 9.90
C MET A 139 6.76 6.28 10.75
N GLU A 140 7.61 6.91 11.56
CA GLU A 140 8.49 6.22 12.50
C GLU A 140 7.68 5.41 13.53
N ARG A 141 6.63 6.00 14.10
CA ARG A 141 5.77 5.31 15.06
C ARG A 141 5.00 4.16 14.42
N HIS A 142 4.38 4.36 13.25
CA HIS A 142 3.71 3.30 12.50
C HIS A 142 4.65 2.11 12.24
N CYS A 143 5.87 2.37 11.76
CA CYS A 143 6.83 1.32 11.48
C CYS A 143 7.27 0.57 12.74
N ALA A 144 7.56 1.31 13.83
CA ALA A 144 7.96 0.70 15.10
C ALA A 144 6.84 -0.17 15.70
N ASN A 145 5.60 0.31 15.64
CA ASN A 145 4.44 -0.46 16.09
C ASN A 145 4.23 -1.69 15.20
N ALA A 146 4.25 -1.52 13.87
CA ALA A 146 4.05 -2.62 12.93
C ALA A 146 5.08 -3.74 13.11
N GLN A 147 6.33 -3.41 13.42
CA GLN A 147 7.36 -4.41 13.68
C GLN A 147 7.03 -5.28 14.90
N LYS A 148 6.55 -4.69 15.99
CA LYS A 148 6.15 -5.42 17.20
C LYS A 148 4.91 -6.28 16.95
N VAL A 149 3.90 -5.71 16.31
CA VAL A 149 2.66 -6.41 15.98
C VAL A 149 2.91 -7.57 15.00
N ALA A 150 3.78 -7.39 14.00
CA ALA A 150 4.17 -8.47 13.08
C ALA A 150 4.91 -9.60 13.80
N ALA A 151 5.79 -9.29 14.76
CA ALA A 151 6.47 -10.28 15.56
C ALA A 151 5.48 -11.11 16.40
N PHE A 152 4.47 -10.49 17.00
CA PHE A 152 3.39 -11.19 17.69
C PHE A 152 2.65 -12.16 16.76
N PHE A 153 2.21 -11.68 15.58
CA PHE A 153 1.51 -12.53 14.63
C PHE A 153 2.34 -13.73 14.16
N THR A 154 3.64 -13.56 14.00
CA THR A 154 4.55 -14.65 13.59
C THR A 154 4.55 -15.81 14.58
N SER A 155 4.32 -15.54 15.87
CA SER A 155 4.31 -16.54 16.93
C SER A 155 2.93 -17.10 17.24
N HIS A 156 1.84 -16.51 16.72
CA HIS A 156 0.48 -16.89 17.10
C HIS A 156 -0.02 -18.12 16.35
N PRO A 157 -0.56 -19.15 17.05
CA PRO A 157 -0.95 -20.44 16.44
C PRO A 157 -2.07 -20.33 15.39
N ALA A 158 -2.98 -19.38 15.51
CA ALA A 158 -4.06 -19.13 14.54
C ALA A 158 -3.58 -18.50 13.24
N VAL A 159 -2.35 -17.95 13.19
CA VAL A 159 -1.78 -17.30 12.01
C VAL A 159 -1.01 -18.36 11.20
N ALA A 160 -1.35 -18.48 9.92
CA ALA A 160 -0.66 -19.36 8.99
C ALA A 160 0.58 -18.67 8.38
N LYS A 161 0.46 -17.37 8.07
CA LYS A 161 1.51 -16.60 7.41
C LYS A 161 1.40 -15.12 7.74
N VAL A 162 2.54 -14.45 7.83
CA VAL A 162 2.64 -13.00 8.00
C VAL A 162 3.37 -12.42 6.80
N TYR A 163 2.79 -11.40 6.18
CA TYR A 163 3.39 -10.59 5.14
C TYR A 163 3.75 -9.24 5.74
N TYR A 164 5.03 -8.99 5.90
CA TYR A 164 5.55 -7.73 6.39
C TYR A 164 6.99 -7.53 5.88
N PRO A 165 7.29 -6.42 5.17
CA PRO A 165 8.60 -6.21 4.56
C PRO A 165 9.78 -6.22 5.55
N GLY A 166 9.52 -6.01 6.84
CA GLY A 166 10.51 -6.03 7.90
C GLY A 166 10.90 -7.42 8.43
N LEU A 167 10.25 -8.48 7.96
CA LEU A 167 10.62 -9.85 8.33
C LEU A 167 11.65 -10.42 7.35
N ASP A 168 12.71 -11.05 7.86
CA ASP A 168 13.74 -11.70 7.02
C ASP A 168 13.15 -12.81 6.13
N THR A 169 12.02 -13.40 6.54
CA THR A 169 11.30 -14.44 5.80
C THR A 169 10.35 -13.88 4.72
N PHE A 170 10.21 -12.55 4.63
CA PHE A 170 9.31 -11.92 3.67
C PHE A 170 9.87 -12.02 2.24
N PRO A 171 9.09 -12.54 1.26
CA PRO A 171 9.53 -12.57 -0.13
C PRO A 171 9.77 -11.15 -0.66
N GLY A 172 11.01 -10.83 -1.00
CA GLY A 172 11.41 -9.47 -1.42
C GLY A 172 11.95 -8.59 -0.29
N HIS A 173 12.29 -9.17 0.88
CA HIS A 173 12.99 -8.46 1.96
C HIS A 173 14.22 -7.68 1.45
N GLU A 174 15.00 -8.26 0.53
CA GLU A 174 16.15 -7.60 -0.09
C GLU A 174 15.76 -6.35 -0.90
N ILE A 175 14.58 -6.38 -1.57
CA ILE A 175 14.05 -5.22 -2.28
C ILE A 175 13.67 -4.14 -1.28
N ALA A 176 13.02 -4.51 -0.16
CA ALA A 176 12.71 -3.56 0.92
C ALA A 176 13.98 -2.91 1.45
N ALA A 177 14.99 -3.69 1.80
CA ALA A 177 16.27 -3.21 2.33
C ALA A 177 17.00 -2.27 1.34
N LYS A 178 16.83 -2.49 0.01
CA LYS A 178 17.43 -1.66 -1.03
C LYS A 178 16.75 -0.31 -1.20
N GLN A 179 15.40 -0.27 -1.18
CA GLN A 179 14.65 0.90 -1.65
C GLN A 179 13.80 1.60 -0.57
N MET A 180 13.61 0.98 0.60
CA MET A 180 12.82 1.53 1.69
C MET A 180 13.71 1.90 2.89
N LYS A 181 13.46 3.06 3.51
CA LYS A 181 14.15 3.49 4.74
C LYS A 181 13.74 2.65 5.95
N LEU A 182 12.45 2.32 6.07
CA LEU A 182 11.84 1.48 7.10
C LEU A 182 10.77 0.59 6.45
N PRO A 183 10.37 -0.53 7.09
CA PRO A 183 9.48 -1.54 6.48
C PRO A 183 8.02 -1.11 6.25
N GLY A 184 7.60 0.03 6.80
CA GLY A 184 6.22 0.52 6.67
C GLY A 184 5.31 0.12 7.82
N GLY A 185 4.07 0.67 7.78
CA GLY A 185 3.04 0.46 8.80
C GLY A 185 1.97 -0.57 8.40
N MET A 186 2.11 -1.21 7.24
CA MET A 186 1.13 -2.19 6.74
C MET A 186 1.58 -3.61 7.02
N ILE A 187 0.66 -4.43 7.53
CA ILE A 187 0.84 -5.88 7.73
C ILE A 187 -0.31 -6.60 7.03
N SER A 188 -0.05 -7.76 6.43
CA SER A 188 -1.10 -8.70 6.07
C SER A 188 -0.81 -10.06 6.68
N ILE A 189 -1.86 -10.72 7.17
CA ILE A 189 -1.78 -12.05 7.77
C ILE A 189 -2.75 -13.00 7.10
N GLU A 190 -2.40 -14.27 7.04
CA GLU A 190 -3.34 -15.34 6.71
C GLU A 190 -3.74 -16.10 7.98
N LEU A 191 -5.02 -16.12 8.27
CA LEU A 191 -5.58 -16.87 9.39
C LEU A 191 -5.93 -18.30 8.96
N LYS A 192 -5.76 -19.26 9.88
CA LYS A 192 -6.12 -20.69 9.69
C LYS A 192 -7.62 -20.91 9.92
N ALA A 193 -8.45 -20.08 9.29
CA ALA A 193 -9.89 -20.09 9.45
C ALA A 193 -10.58 -19.76 8.13
N ASP A 194 -11.83 -20.18 7.99
CA ASP A 194 -12.64 -19.84 6.84
C ASP A 194 -13.14 -18.39 6.89
N ARG A 195 -13.69 -17.90 5.77
CA ARG A 195 -14.20 -16.54 5.60
C ARG A 195 -15.18 -16.11 6.70
N ALA A 196 -16.08 -17.01 7.10
CA ALA A 196 -17.12 -16.69 8.09
C ALA A 196 -16.55 -16.59 9.51
N ALA A 197 -15.66 -17.51 9.87
CA ALA A 197 -14.98 -17.50 11.16
C ALA A 197 -14.07 -16.28 11.31
N VAL A 198 -13.31 -15.91 10.26
CA VAL A 198 -12.48 -14.68 10.24
C VAL A 198 -13.36 -13.44 10.46
N ALA A 199 -14.44 -13.28 9.68
CA ALA A 199 -15.33 -12.13 9.82
C ALA A 199 -15.96 -12.05 11.22
N ALA A 200 -16.41 -13.19 11.77
CA ALA A 200 -16.98 -13.26 13.11
C ALA A 200 -15.97 -12.94 14.21
N ALA A 201 -14.73 -13.36 14.03
CA ALA A 201 -13.64 -13.06 14.96
C ALA A 201 -13.31 -11.56 14.93
N LEU A 202 -13.05 -10.98 13.77
CA LEU A 202 -12.70 -9.57 13.64
C LEU A 202 -13.77 -8.63 14.20
N ASN A 203 -15.05 -8.99 14.10
CA ASN A 203 -16.15 -8.21 14.69
C ASN A 203 -16.09 -8.09 16.24
N LYS A 204 -15.18 -8.82 16.91
CA LYS A 204 -14.97 -8.73 18.35
C LYS A 204 -13.88 -7.73 18.75
N LEU A 205 -13.11 -7.21 17.79
CA LEU A 205 -12.12 -6.15 18.04
C LEU A 205 -12.77 -4.96 18.74
N GLN A 206 -12.08 -4.39 19.73
CA GLN A 206 -12.57 -3.28 20.55
C GLN A 206 -11.80 -2.00 20.31
N LEU A 207 -10.49 -2.08 20.09
CA LEU A 207 -9.60 -0.95 19.82
C LEU A 207 -9.43 -0.75 18.31
N CYS A 208 -9.09 -1.83 17.59
CA CYS A 208 -8.83 -1.76 16.17
C CYS A 208 -10.13 -1.62 15.38
N THR A 209 -10.19 -0.66 14.48
CA THR A 209 -11.40 -0.34 13.72
C THR A 209 -11.46 -1.12 12.40
N ILE A 210 -12.58 -1.78 12.14
CA ILE A 210 -12.82 -2.45 10.84
C ILE A 210 -13.17 -1.40 9.80
N ALA A 211 -12.28 -1.19 8.83
CA ALA A 211 -12.46 -0.21 7.76
C ALA A 211 -11.63 -0.55 6.52
N VAL A 212 -12.12 -0.15 5.35
CA VAL A 212 -11.40 -0.32 4.06
C VAL A 212 -10.25 0.66 3.86
N SER A 213 -10.15 1.72 4.67
CA SER A 213 -9.08 2.72 4.58
C SER A 213 -7.76 2.20 5.17
N LEU A 214 -6.75 3.04 5.20
CA LEU A 214 -5.43 2.77 5.77
C LEU A 214 -4.66 4.07 6.01
N GLY A 215 -3.57 3.99 6.76
CA GLY A 215 -2.65 5.11 6.96
C GLY A 215 -3.18 6.22 7.87
N ASP A 216 -4.13 5.89 8.72
CA ASP A 216 -4.70 6.75 9.74
C ASP A 216 -3.94 6.63 11.06
N ALA A 217 -4.21 7.56 11.99
CA ALA A 217 -3.68 7.53 13.35
C ALA A 217 -4.14 6.28 14.11
N GLU A 218 -5.39 5.83 13.86
CA GLU A 218 -5.96 4.61 14.42
C GLU A 218 -5.57 3.37 13.61
N THR A 219 -5.50 2.23 14.29
CA THR A 219 -5.31 0.92 13.66
C THR A 219 -6.57 0.49 12.91
N LEU A 220 -6.43 0.33 11.58
CA LEU A 220 -7.52 -0.10 10.70
C LEU A 220 -7.31 -1.53 10.22
N VAL A 221 -8.38 -2.33 10.27
CA VAL A 221 -8.38 -3.75 9.89
C VAL A 221 -9.34 -3.97 8.74
N GLU A 222 -8.88 -4.63 7.69
CA GLU A 222 -9.68 -5.02 6.54
C GLU A 222 -9.61 -6.52 6.31
N HIS A 223 -10.77 -7.13 6.07
CA HIS A 223 -10.88 -8.48 5.53
C HIS A 223 -11.25 -8.40 4.05
N PRO A 224 -10.27 -8.46 3.12
CA PRO A 224 -10.53 -8.20 1.70
C PRO A 224 -11.64 -9.05 1.11
N ALA A 225 -11.71 -10.34 1.48
CA ALA A 225 -12.69 -11.28 0.96
C ALA A 225 -14.16 -10.92 1.29
N THR A 226 -14.42 -10.18 2.38
CA THR A 226 -15.78 -9.74 2.76
C THR A 226 -16.02 -8.25 2.52
N MET A 227 -14.98 -7.47 2.23
CA MET A 227 -15.05 -6.01 2.10
C MET A 227 -14.72 -5.56 0.66
N THR A 228 -13.48 -5.22 0.35
CA THR A 228 -13.09 -4.65 -0.95
C THR A 228 -13.25 -5.62 -2.13
N HIS A 229 -13.18 -6.93 -1.90
CA HIS A 229 -13.30 -7.98 -2.91
C HIS A 229 -14.53 -8.88 -2.67
N SER A 230 -15.54 -8.37 -1.96
CA SER A 230 -16.75 -9.15 -1.59
C SER A 230 -17.54 -9.68 -2.80
N THR A 231 -17.37 -9.06 -3.97
CA THR A 231 -18.03 -9.48 -5.23
C THR A 231 -17.24 -10.51 -6.03
N TYR A 232 -16.00 -10.81 -5.62
CA TYR A 232 -15.14 -11.77 -6.31
C TYR A 232 -15.55 -13.21 -5.99
N SER A 233 -15.50 -14.08 -6.99
CA SER A 233 -15.60 -15.54 -6.80
C SER A 233 -14.34 -16.07 -6.08
N ALA A 234 -14.38 -17.30 -5.61
CA ALA A 234 -13.23 -17.96 -5.00
C ALA A 234 -12.04 -18.07 -5.98
N GLU A 235 -12.32 -18.31 -7.27
CA GLU A 235 -11.33 -18.39 -8.33
C GLU A 235 -10.69 -17.02 -8.61
N GLU A 236 -11.49 -15.95 -8.61
CA GLU A 236 -11.01 -14.58 -8.81
C GLU A 236 -10.15 -14.11 -7.63
N LEU A 237 -10.54 -14.44 -6.40
CA LEU A 237 -9.73 -14.18 -5.20
C LEU A 237 -8.38 -14.90 -5.28
N ALA A 238 -8.40 -16.19 -5.62
CA ALA A 238 -7.18 -16.98 -5.75
C ALA A 238 -6.26 -16.44 -6.87
N ALA A 239 -6.82 -16.01 -8.00
CA ALA A 239 -6.07 -15.38 -9.09
C ALA A 239 -5.45 -14.04 -8.68
N ALA A 240 -6.08 -13.30 -7.77
CA ALA A 240 -5.56 -12.08 -7.16
C ALA A 240 -4.57 -12.35 -6.01
N GLY A 241 -4.33 -13.60 -5.62
CA GLY A 241 -3.48 -13.98 -4.49
C GLY A 241 -4.09 -13.66 -3.13
N ILE A 242 -5.42 -13.56 -3.06
CA ILE A 242 -6.18 -13.24 -1.85
C ILE A 242 -6.82 -14.53 -1.34
N SER A 243 -6.39 -15.01 -0.17
CA SER A 243 -7.03 -16.12 0.49
C SER A 243 -8.26 -15.66 1.28
N GLU A 244 -9.17 -16.60 1.59
CA GLU A 244 -10.34 -16.30 2.43
C GLU A 244 -9.98 -15.90 3.87
N GLY A 245 -8.79 -16.30 4.33
CA GLY A 245 -8.25 -15.96 5.64
C GLY A 245 -7.37 -14.71 5.66
N LEU A 246 -7.19 -14.01 4.53
CA LEU A 246 -6.32 -12.84 4.45
C LEU A 246 -6.95 -11.65 5.19
N VAL A 247 -6.17 -11.08 6.12
CA VAL A 247 -6.53 -9.85 6.86
C VAL A 247 -5.41 -8.84 6.66
N ARG A 248 -5.77 -7.61 6.24
CA ARG A 248 -4.85 -6.48 6.12
C ARG A 248 -4.99 -5.57 7.33
N ILE A 249 -3.87 -5.20 7.92
CA ILE A 249 -3.80 -4.31 9.09
C ILE A 249 -2.97 -3.08 8.72
N SER A 250 -3.57 -1.90 8.84
CA SER A 250 -2.88 -0.63 8.84
C SER A 250 -2.63 -0.25 10.29
N VAL A 251 -1.43 -0.49 10.76
CA VAL A 251 -1.07 -0.29 12.17
C VAL A 251 -1.00 1.20 12.48
N GLY A 252 -1.73 1.63 13.50
CA GLY A 252 -1.84 3.02 13.95
C GLY A 252 -0.74 3.46 14.92
N LEU A 253 -1.04 4.54 15.64
CA LEU A 253 -0.11 5.22 16.55
C LEU A 253 -0.34 4.85 18.03
N GLU A 254 -1.32 4.00 18.31
CA GLU A 254 -1.68 3.52 19.64
C GLU A 254 -0.48 2.83 20.32
N ASP A 255 -0.62 2.46 21.58
CA ASP A 255 0.36 1.60 22.20
C ASP A 255 0.35 0.23 21.50
N PRO A 256 1.48 -0.30 21.02
CA PRO A 256 1.51 -1.57 20.31
C PRO A 256 1.08 -2.77 21.17
N GLU A 257 1.23 -2.69 22.50
CA GLU A 257 0.76 -3.75 23.39
C GLU A 257 -0.78 -3.77 23.45
N ASP A 258 -1.43 -2.60 23.43
CA ASP A 258 -2.90 -2.52 23.38
C ASP A 258 -3.44 -3.11 22.05
N ILE A 259 -2.77 -2.84 20.94
CA ILE A 259 -3.10 -3.44 19.62
C ILE A 259 -2.94 -4.96 19.68
N ILE A 260 -1.83 -5.45 20.26
CA ILE A 260 -1.55 -6.88 20.40
C ILE A 260 -2.60 -7.55 21.30
N ASP A 261 -2.96 -6.95 22.41
CA ASP A 261 -3.94 -7.50 23.35
C ASP A 261 -5.34 -7.59 22.71
N ASP A 262 -5.74 -6.60 21.92
CA ASP A 262 -6.99 -6.62 21.18
C ASP A 262 -7.03 -7.78 20.17
N PHE A 263 -5.97 -7.94 19.36
CA PHE A 263 -5.87 -9.07 18.43
C PHE A 263 -5.78 -10.41 19.15
N LYS A 264 -5.03 -10.52 20.25
CA LYS A 264 -4.92 -11.74 21.02
C LYS A 264 -6.26 -12.24 21.51
N THR A 265 -7.07 -11.34 22.09
CA THR A 265 -8.42 -11.66 22.56
C THR A 265 -9.30 -12.26 21.46
N VAL A 266 -9.12 -11.81 20.22
CA VAL A 266 -9.86 -12.28 19.06
C VAL A 266 -9.31 -13.57 18.49
N LEU A 267 -7.99 -13.64 18.29
CA LEU A 267 -7.33 -14.78 17.66
C LEU A 267 -7.33 -16.02 18.54
N ASP A 268 -7.32 -15.88 19.87
CA ASP A 268 -7.45 -17.00 20.80
C ASP A 268 -8.82 -17.71 20.72
N THR A 269 -9.77 -17.14 19.97
CA THR A 269 -11.10 -17.76 19.71
C THR A 269 -11.18 -18.52 18.40
N LEU A 270 -10.13 -18.51 17.58
CA LEU A 270 -10.00 -19.23 16.32
C LEU A 270 -9.21 -20.53 16.52
#